data_11d01f1df70aefcebcba8add954c32d1
#
_entry.id   11d01f1df70aefcebcba8add954c32d1
#
_cell.length_a   1.000
_cell.length_b   1.000
_cell.length_c   1.000
_cell.angle_alpha   90.00
_cell.angle_beta   90.00
_cell.angle_gamma   90.00
#
_symmetry.space_group_name_H-M   'P 1'
#
loop_
_entity.id
_entity.type
_entity.pdbx_description
1 polymer ?
#
loop_
_entity_poly.entity_id
_entity_poly.type
_entity_poly.pdbx_seq_one_letter_code
_entity_poly.pdbx_strand_id
1 'polypeptide(L)'
;KGQRSKVLGNVEPSYKPGVNLTDLAQPGLGSLPDYCLNAIREALPAFDKQIKGFSMKDAVLTGVETRTSSPLRITRGRDYQSLNVKGLYPAGEGAGYAGGIMSAGVDGIEVAEAVGASILGVKAPGQPR
;
A
#
# COMPACT_ATOMS: atom_id res chain seq x y z
N LYS A 1 -4.00 -5.64 -29.07
CA LYS A 1 -5.48 -5.68 -28.93
C LYS A 1 -5.76 -6.64 -27.81
N GLY A 2 -6.27 -6.11 -26.66
CA GLY A 2 -6.40 -6.79 -25.40
C GLY A 2 -7.27 -8.05 -25.43
N GLN A 3 -6.69 -9.15 -25.83
CA GLN A 3 -7.29 -10.46 -25.60
C GLN A 3 -6.77 -11.01 -24.28
N ARG A 4 -7.67 -11.49 -23.47
CA ARG A 4 -7.37 -12.17 -22.22
C ARG A 4 -6.40 -13.31 -22.50
N SER A 5 -5.23 -13.33 -21.85
CA SER A 5 -4.33 -14.46 -21.94
C SER A 5 -5.01 -15.69 -21.35
N LYS A 6 -5.11 -16.74 -22.14
CA LYS A 6 -5.63 -18.04 -21.68
C LYS A 6 -4.52 -18.93 -21.14
N VAL A 7 -3.26 -18.47 -21.22
CA VAL A 7 -2.09 -19.21 -20.79
C VAL A 7 -1.56 -18.57 -19.54
N LEU A 8 -1.66 -19.26 -18.42
CA LEU A 8 -0.91 -18.92 -17.21
C LEU A 8 0.59 -19.09 -17.52
N GLY A 9 1.40 -18.14 -17.10
CA GLY A 9 2.86 -18.26 -17.21
C GLY A 9 3.37 -19.46 -16.41
N ASN A 10 4.59 -19.91 -16.75
CA ASN A 10 5.23 -21.05 -16.08
C ASN A 10 5.76 -20.71 -14.66
N VAL A 11 5.58 -19.47 -14.21
CA VAL A 11 6.01 -19.03 -12.88
C VAL A 11 4.82 -19.08 -11.95
N GLU A 12 4.90 -19.93 -10.95
CA GLU A 12 3.91 -19.99 -9.86
C GLU A 12 4.30 -18.99 -8.79
N PRO A 13 3.46 -17.94 -8.53
CA PRO A 13 3.78 -16.98 -7.49
C PRO A 13 3.72 -17.62 -6.10
N SER A 14 4.55 -17.13 -5.19
CA SER A 14 4.61 -17.62 -3.80
C SER A 14 3.37 -17.34 -2.96
N TYR A 15 2.40 -16.61 -3.49
CA TYR A 15 1.12 -16.31 -2.84
C TYR A 15 -0.06 -16.69 -3.75
N LYS A 16 -1.19 -16.99 -3.14
CA LYS A 16 -2.44 -17.24 -3.87
C LYS A 16 -3.17 -15.90 -4.04
N PRO A 17 -3.59 -15.54 -5.27
CA PRO A 17 -4.41 -14.35 -5.48
C PRO A 17 -5.74 -14.51 -4.72
N GLY A 18 -6.12 -13.45 -3.97
CA GLY A 18 -7.38 -13.43 -3.22
C GLY A 18 -8.63 -13.21 -4.07
N VAL A 19 -8.47 -12.88 -5.36
CA VAL A 19 -9.53 -12.61 -6.34
C VAL A 19 -9.17 -13.25 -7.67
N ASN A 20 -10.19 -13.46 -8.53
CA ASN A 20 -9.96 -13.91 -9.88
C ASN A 20 -9.03 -12.96 -10.62
N LEU A 21 -8.09 -13.52 -11.37
CA LEU A 21 -7.22 -12.74 -12.24
C LEU A 21 -8.07 -12.00 -13.27
N THR A 22 -8.21 -10.70 -13.11
CA THR A 22 -8.78 -9.83 -14.13
C THR A 22 -7.70 -9.48 -15.13
N ASP A 23 -8.02 -9.57 -16.40
CA ASP A 23 -7.11 -9.14 -17.45
C ASP A 23 -6.94 -7.61 -17.37
N LEU A 24 -5.73 -7.16 -17.04
CA LEU A 24 -5.39 -5.74 -17.04
C LEU A 24 -5.60 -5.08 -18.42
N ALA A 25 -5.77 -5.89 -19.45
CA ALA A 25 -5.91 -5.45 -20.83
C ALA A 25 -7.35 -5.22 -21.30
N GLN A 26 -8.36 -5.46 -20.49
CA GLN A 26 -9.76 -5.21 -20.87
C GLN A 26 -10.15 -3.75 -20.61
N PRO A 27 -10.42 -2.96 -21.67
CA PRO A 27 -10.92 -1.60 -21.51
C PRO A 27 -12.21 -1.59 -20.68
N GLY A 28 -12.24 -0.77 -19.63
CA GLY A 28 -13.41 -0.58 -18.77
C GLY A 28 -13.72 -1.69 -17.77
N LEU A 29 -12.98 -2.80 -17.78
CA LEU A 29 -13.11 -3.92 -16.82
C LEU A 29 -11.82 -4.15 -16.03
N GLY A 30 -10.72 -3.52 -16.42
CA GLY A 30 -9.45 -3.59 -15.73
C GLY A 30 -9.42 -2.73 -14.47
N SER A 31 -8.52 -3.06 -13.56
CA SER A 31 -8.33 -2.32 -12.30
C SER A 31 -7.63 -0.97 -12.49
N LEU A 32 -7.06 -0.72 -13.67
CA LEU A 32 -6.31 0.50 -14.00
C LEU A 32 -6.94 1.24 -15.18
N PRO A 33 -6.86 2.57 -15.20
CA PRO A 33 -7.28 3.37 -16.35
C PRO A 33 -6.50 3.02 -17.63
N ASP A 34 -7.12 3.17 -18.78
CA ASP A 34 -6.53 2.81 -20.07
C ASP A 34 -5.20 3.52 -20.36
N TYR A 35 -5.03 4.77 -19.95
CA TYR A 35 -3.77 5.48 -20.13
C TYR A 35 -2.62 4.85 -19.34
N CYS A 36 -2.90 4.30 -18.15
CA CYS A 36 -1.91 3.57 -17.36
C CYS A 36 -1.52 2.27 -18.06
N LEU A 37 -2.50 1.53 -18.57
CA LEU A 37 -2.26 0.28 -19.29
C LEU A 37 -1.43 0.50 -20.56
N ASN A 38 -1.72 1.56 -21.30
CA ASN A 38 -0.95 1.90 -22.49
C ASN A 38 0.49 2.29 -22.14
N ALA A 39 0.68 3.11 -21.10
CA ALA A 39 2.01 3.46 -20.62
C ALA A 39 2.82 2.23 -20.20
N ILE A 40 2.21 1.28 -19.48
CA ILE A 40 2.87 0.03 -19.08
C ILE A 40 3.23 -0.81 -20.31
N ARG A 41 2.35 -0.95 -21.30
CA ARG A 41 2.61 -1.70 -22.53
C ARG A 41 3.76 -1.12 -23.34
N GLU A 42 3.92 0.19 -23.37
CA GLU A 42 5.03 0.87 -24.03
C GLU A 42 6.33 0.77 -23.21
N ALA A 43 6.24 0.84 -21.89
CA ALA A 43 7.39 0.82 -21.01
C ALA A 43 8.08 -0.56 -20.98
N LEU A 44 7.33 -1.66 -20.97
CA LEU A 44 7.90 -3.00 -20.87
C LEU A 44 8.93 -3.32 -21.99
N PRO A 45 8.62 -3.10 -23.28
CA PRO A 45 9.62 -3.31 -24.35
C PRO A 45 10.76 -2.28 -24.31
N ALA A 46 10.52 -1.07 -23.80
CA ALA A 46 11.56 -0.06 -23.64
C ALA A 46 12.56 -0.46 -22.55
N PHE A 47 12.07 -0.98 -21.43
CA PHE A 47 12.93 -1.53 -20.37
C PHE A 47 13.68 -2.78 -20.80
N ASP A 48 13.08 -3.64 -21.62
CA ASP A 48 13.75 -4.83 -22.12
C ASP A 48 15.00 -4.53 -22.98
N LYS A 49 15.02 -3.36 -23.65
CA LYS A 49 16.21 -2.88 -24.37
C LYS A 49 17.36 -2.53 -23.42
N GLN A 50 17.06 -2.09 -22.21
CA GLN A 50 18.05 -1.71 -21.21
C GLN A 50 18.43 -2.91 -20.30
N ILE A 51 17.43 -3.70 -19.95
CA ILE A 51 17.57 -4.86 -19.07
C ILE A 51 17.04 -6.08 -19.82
N LYS A 52 17.92 -6.83 -20.48
CA LYS A 52 17.54 -8.02 -21.24
C LYS A 52 16.72 -9.00 -20.42
N GLY A 53 15.57 -9.40 -20.93
CA GLY A 53 14.65 -10.32 -20.28
C GLY A 53 13.60 -9.65 -19.40
N PHE A 54 13.57 -8.32 -19.33
CA PHE A 54 12.56 -7.61 -18.54
C PHE A 54 11.13 -7.91 -18.99
N SER A 55 10.90 -8.09 -20.29
CA SER A 55 9.61 -8.45 -20.89
C SER A 55 9.52 -9.91 -21.34
N MET A 56 10.21 -10.84 -20.65
CA MET A 56 10.15 -12.27 -20.96
C MET A 56 8.71 -12.80 -20.87
N LYS A 57 8.41 -13.89 -21.61
CA LYS A 57 7.05 -14.43 -21.75
C LYS A 57 6.40 -14.89 -20.43
N ASP A 58 7.22 -15.29 -19.49
CA ASP A 58 6.84 -15.78 -18.16
C ASP A 58 7.02 -14.74 -17.05
N ALA A 59 7.28 -13.47 -17.42
CA ALA A 59 7.29 -12.38 -16.46
C ALA A 59 5.91 -12.23 -15.80
N VAL A 60 5.91 -12.12 -14.46
CA VAL A 60 4.69 -11.96 -13.66
C VAL A 60 4.53 -10.50 -13.27
N LEU A 61 3.39 -9.91 -13.61
CA LEU A 61 2.99 -8.60 -13.11
C LEU A 61 2.30 -8.76 -11.76
N THR A 62 2.96 -8.31 -10.71
CA THR A 62 2.37 -8.27 -9.38
C THR A 62 1.57 -6.98 -9.22
N GLY A 63 0.32 -7.09 -8.87
CA GLY A 63 -0.59 -5.93 -8.71
C GLY A 63 -2.00 -6.40 -8.36
N VAL A 64 -2.93 -5.54 -8.06
CA VAL A 64 -2.84 -4.09 -8.32
C VAL A 64 -2.63 -3.39 -6.98
N GLU A 65 -1.68 -2.45 -6.92
CA GLU A 65 -1.61 -1.50 -5.82
C GLU A 65 -2.27 -0.20 -6.28
N THR A 66 -3.48 0.04 -5.79
CA THR A 66 -4.31 1.18 -6.19
C THR A 66 -4.37 2.26 -5.13
N ARG A 67 -3.66 2.07 -3.99
CA ARG A 67 -3.70 2.97 -2.87
C ARG A 67 -2.37 3.01 -2.14
N THR A 68 -1.87 4.22 -1.86
CA THR A 68 -0.61 4.46 -1.14
C THR A 68 -0.80 4.78 0.34
N SER A 69 -2.00 5.16 0.77
CA SER A 69 -2.28 5.52 2.17
C SER A 69 -3.75 5.27 2.51
N SER A 70 -4.07 5.25 3.82
CA SER A 70 -5.44 5.09 4.28
C SER A 70 -6.32 6.25 3.79
N PRO A 71 -7.49 5.99 3.18
CA PRO A 71 -8.42 7.03 2.79
C PRO A 71 -9.18 7.61 3.99
N LEU A 72 -9.08 6.96 5.16
CA LEU A 72 -9.72 7.35 6.39
C LEU A 72 -8.67 7.74 7.42
N ARG A 73 -9.03 8.70 8.27
CA ARG A 73 -8.23 9.07 9.43
C ARG A 73 -9.03 8.85 10.71
N ILE A 74 -8.47 8.07 11.62
CA ILE A 74 -9.02 7.92 12.97
C ILE A 74 -8.46 9.06 13.81
N THR A 75 -9.26 10.12 14.01
CA THR A 75 -8.80 11.36 14.63
C THR A 75 -8.32 11.11 16.07
N ARG A 76 -7.13 11.64 16.40
CA ARG A 76 -6.53 11.57 17.73
C ARG A 76 -6.12 12.96 18.24
N GLY A 77 -6.04 13.12 19.54
CA GLY A 77 -5.56 14.31 20.20
C GLY A 77 -4.03 14.43 20.20
N ARG A 78 -3.52 15.47 20.86
CA ARG A 78 -2.06 15.67 21.05
C ARG A 78 -1.43 14.62 21.96
N ASP A 79 -2.23 13.94 22.74
CA ASP A 79 -1.87 12.81 23.58
C ASP A 79 -1.86 11.46 22.81
N TYR A 80 -2.04 11.51 21.48
CA TYR A 80 -2.16 10.37 20.59
C TYR A 80 -3.38 9.48 20.82
N GLN A 81 -4.24 9.80 21.78
CA GLN A 81 -5.47 9.05 22.04
C GLN A 81 -6.59 9.49 21.09
N SER A 82 -7.41 8.55 20.65
CA SER A 82 -8.60 8.83 19.83
C SER A 82 -9.52 9.83 20.52
N LEU A 83 -10.05 10.80 19.76
CA LEU A 83 -10.99 11.78 20.29
C LEU A 83 -12.32 11.15 20.73
N ASN A 84 -12.71 10.04 20.11
CA ASN A 84 -14.02 9.44 20.30
C ASN A 84 -14.00 8.19 21.20
N VAL A 85 -12.83 7.55 21.36
CA VAL A 85 -12.73 6.28 22.08
C VAL A 85 -11.55 6.35 23.04
N LYS A 86 -11.87 6.32 24.33
CA LYS A 86 -10.86 6.30 25.40
C LYS A 86 -10.06 4.97 25.36
N GLY A 87 -8.74 5.07 25.50
CA GLY A 87 -7.83 3.92 25.47
C GLY A 87 -7.49 3.40 24.08
N LEU A 88 -8.02 4.01 23.02
CA LEU A 88 -7.66 3.72 21.65
C LEU A 88 -6.58 4.71 21.17
N TYR A 89 -5.45 4.20 20.67
CA TYR A 89 -4.34 5.00 20.19
C TYR A 89 -4.08 4.70 18.70
N PRO A 90 -4.71 5.46 17.79
CA PRO A 90 -4.55 5.27 16.36
C PRO A 90 -3.11 5.59 15.91
N ALA A 91 -2.47 4.69 15.19
CA ALA A 91 -1.08 4.82 14.76
C ALA A 91 -0.86 4.43 13.30
N GLY A 92 0.13 5.04 12.69
CA GLY A 92 0.70 4.64 11.41
C GLY A 92 -0.22 4.83 10.22
N GLU A 93 0.05 4.05 9.18
CA GLU A 93 -0.61 4.15 7.88
C GLU A 93 -2.10 3.80 7.94
N GLY A 94 -2.44 2.71 8.62
CA GLY A 94 -3.84 2.27 8.74
C GLY A 94 -4.77 3.28 9.42
N ALA A 95 -4.21 4.09 10.32
CA ALA A 95 -4.94 5.16 11.01
C ALA A 95 -4.90 6.51 10.28
N GLY A 96 -4.21 6.61 9.15
CA GLY A 96 -4.13 7.80 8.31
C GLY A 96 -3.10 8.85 8.76
N TYR A 97 -2.08 8.46 9.53
CA TYR A 97 -1.04 9.38 10.03
C TYR A 97 0.31 9.25 9.32
N ALA A 98 0.51 8.22 8.52
CA ALA A 98 1.73 8.00 7.76
C ALA A 98 1.44 7.35 6.41
N GLY A 99 2.29 7.57 5.41
CA GLY A 99 2.15 6.98 4.07
C GLY A 99 3.38 6.19 3.62
N GLY A 100 4.29 5.86 4.52
CA GLY A 100 5.50 5.11 4.22
C GLY A 100 6.02 4.33 5.41
N ILE A 101 6.86 3.31 5.15
CA ILE A 101 7.38 2.38 6.16
C ILE A 101 8.05 3.11 7.32
N MET A 102 8.98 4.02 7.00
CA MET A 102 9.73 4.75 8.03
C MET A 102 8.84 5.71 8.82
N SER A 103 7.99 6.47 8.15
CA SER A 103 7.08 7.40 8.82
C SER A 103 6.05 6.68 9.70
N ALA A 104 5.56 5.53 9.27
CA ALA A 104 4.67 4.70 10.07
C ALA A 104 5.40 4.11 11.29
N GLY A 105 6.67 3.73 11.14
CA GLY A 105 7.50 3.27 12.24
C GLY A 105 7.76 4.35 13.29
N VAL A 106 8.10 5.56 12.86
CA VAL A 106 8.30 6.72 13.76
C VAL A 106 7.02 7.05 14.52
N ASP A 107 5.90 7.19 13.80
CA ASP A 107 4.60 7.46 14.42
C ASP A 107 4.21 6.36 15.44
N GLY A 108 4.49 5.10 15.12
CA GLY A 108 4.27 3.98 16.02
C GLY A 108 5.09 4.06 17.32
N ILE A 109 6.34 4.51 17.26
CA ILE A 109 7.19 4.74 18.43
C ILE A 109 6.60 5.86 19.30
N GLU A 110 6.27 7.00 18.71
CA GLU A 110 5.67 8.12 19.42
C GLU A 110 4.35 7.74 20.12
N VAL A 111 3.52 6.98 19.44
CA VAL A 111 2.27 6.46 20.01
C VAL A 111 2.55 5.47 21.15
N ALA A 112 3.54 4.60 21.01
CA ALA A 112 3.90 3.66 22.08
C ALA A 112 4.41 4.38 23.33
N GLU A 113 5.21 5.44 23.18
CA GLU A 113 5.63 6.30 24.28
C GLU A 113 4.44 6.96 24.98
N ALA A 114 3.48 7.47 24.20
CA ALA A 114 2.26 8.06 24.75
C ALA A 114 1.41 7.05 25.52
N VAL A 115 1.28 5.82 25.01
CA VAL A 115 0.60 4.72 25.71
C VAL A 115 1.31 4.40 27.03
N GLY A 116 2.63 4.23 26.99
CA GLY A 116 3.43 3.96 28.19
C GLY A 116 3.27 5.06 29.26
N ALA A 117 3.35 6.31 28.83
CA ALA A 117 3.15 7.46 29.72
C ALA A 117 1.74 7.48 30.34
N SER A 118 0.73 7.17 29.54
CA SER A 118 -0.67 7.10 30.00
C SER A 118 -0.86 6.01 31.05
N ILE A 119 -0.28 4.83 30.85
CA ILE A 119 -0.34 3.71 31.81
C ILE A 119 0.36 4.06 33.11
N LEU A 120 1.50 4.72 33.04
CA LEU A 120 2.33 5.11 34.20
C LEU A 120 1.79 6.37 34.91
N GLY A 121 0.80 7.05 34.35
CA GLY A 121 0.29 8.32 34.88
C GLY A 121 1.29 9.46 34.77
N VAL A 122 2.25 9.40 33.85
CA VAL A 122 3.26 10.42 33.59
C VAL A 122 3.02 11.11 32.26
N LYS A 123 3.71 12.22 32.01
CA LYS A 123 3.59 12.96 30.76
C LYS A 123 4.46 12.32 29.68
N ALA A 124 3.90 12.17 28.48
CA ALA A 124 4.67 11.66 27.35
C ALA A 124 5.78 12.65 26.90
N PRO A 125 6.94 12.16 26.43
CA PRO A 125 7.94 13.00 25.83
C PRO A 125 7.36 13.81 24.65
N GLY A 126 7.73 15.07 24.53
CA GLY A 126 7.30 15.94 23.42
C GLY A 126 5.94 16.62 23.55
N GLN A 127 5.16 16.34 24.56
CA GLN A 127 3.91 17.07 24.81
C GLN A 127 4.20 18.47 25.39
N PRO A 128 3.61 19.55 24.86
CA PRO A 128 3.78 20.89 25.41
C PRO A 128 3.26 20.97 26.86
N ARG A 129 3.91 21.82 27.65
CA ARG A 129 3.50 22.12 29.03
C ARG A 129 2.17 22.85 29.06
#